data_68c797393f6cd6f53c55f3a030ad701a
#
_entry.id   68c797393f6cd6f53c55f3a030ad701a
#
_cell.length_a   1.000
_cell.length_b   1.000
_cell.length_c   1.000
_cell.angle_alpha   90.00
_cell.angle_beta   90.00
_cell.angle_gamma   90.00
#
_symmetry.space_group_name_H-M   'P 1'
#
loop_
_entity.id
_entity.type
_entity.pdbx_description
1 polymer ?
#
loop_
_entity_poly.entity_id
_entity_poly.type
_entity_poly.pdbx_seq_one_letter_code
_entity_poly.pdbx_strand_id
1 'polypeptide(L)'
;EAWAVDWENRTVYVKLDPRATYSDGVPITADDYLFMFWFHRSPYINAPWYNNFYSSQYTNITRYDDHLISISMPEAKPDMPGRALNIRPIPRHFYRETGDDFTERYQWKFEPTPGAYVVREEDIRKGRSIALTRLDNWWAKDKKFYRYRFNPDRIQLNVIRDTPKVFEAFKRGDINQFSLDLAEYWYQKLPDDDPDVQAGYIKKAVYYNARPRPPLGLWINTSQPLLDDRDVRLGLAYATNGELVIERFFRGDSSRLNTGNDGFGEFSHPTLKARQFDIEEAQKYFAAAGFNQRGPDGILMNDAGQRLAFTLSSGYESMKDVLTILKQEAAKAGLDFRIEVLDATAGWKKVQEK
;
A
#
# COMPACT_ATOMS: atom_id res chain seq x y z
N GLU A 1 -11.94 -8.76 23.99
CA GLU A 1 -13.17 -9.36 24.53
C GLU A 1 -14.35 -8.39 24.48
N ALA A 2 -14.16 -7.17 24.93
CA ALA A 2 -15.19 -6.14 24.93
C ALA A 2 -14.55 -4.76 24.72
N TRP A 3 -15.34 -3.81 24.26
CA TRP A 3 -14.95 -2.42 24.14
C TRP A 3 -16.16 -1.50 24.33
N ALA A 4 -15.90 -0.27 24.75
CA ALA A 4 -16.89 0.78 24.89
C ALA A 4 -16.30 2.13 24.44
N VAL A 5 -17.15 3.03 23.99
CA VAL A 5 -16.74 4.35 23.48
C VAL A 5 -17.36 5.46 24.33
N ASP A 6 -16.51 6.33 24.80
CA ASP A 6 -16.85 7.61 25.38
C ASP A 6 -16.56 8.71 24.35
N TRP A 7 -17.59 9.14 23.65
CA TRP A 7 -17.49 10.14 22.60
C TRP A 7 -17.16 11.52 23.12
N GLU A 8 -17.66 11.86 24.30
CA GLU A 8 -17.42 13.16 24.93
C GLU A 8 -15.95 13.33 25.30
N ASN A 9 -15.37 12.31 25.92
CA ASN A 9 -13.96 12.29 26.31
C ASN A 9 -13.03 11.73 25.22
N ARG A 10 -13.56 11.41 24.03
CA ARG A 10 -12.80 10.91 22.86
C ARG A 10 -11.94 9.70 23.21
N THR A 11 -12.51 8.77 23.98
CA THR A 11 -11.79 7.66 24.59
C THR A 11 -12.50 6.35 24.28
N VAL A 12 -11.72 5.32 23.92
CA VAL A 12 -12.19 3.95 23.72
C VAL A 12 -11.60 3.07 24.81
N TYR A 13 -12.46 2.41 25.57
CA TYR A 13 -12.08 1.43 26.58
C TYR A 13 -12.03 0.06 25.94
N VAL A 14 -10.98 -0.71 26.21
CA VAL A 14 -10.76 -2.03 25.62
C VAL A 14 -10.40 -3.03 26.71
N LYS A 15 -11.20 -4.08 26.80
CA LYS A 15 -10.90 -5.25 27.67
C LYS A 15 -10.16 -6.31 26.84
N LEU A 16 -8.93 -6.58 27.21
CA LEU A 16 -8.07 -7.59 26.59
C LEU A 16 -8.51 -9.01 26.98
N ASP A 17 -8.23 -9.98 26.13
CA ASP A 17 -8.47 -11.39 26.48
C ASP A 17 -7.32 -11.89 27.36
N PRO A 18 -7.58 -12.33 28.61
CA PRO A 18 -6.54 -12.76 29.53
C PRO A 18 -5.82 -14.04 29.08
N ARG A 19 -6.37 -14.76 28.08
CA ARG A 19 -5.73 -15.94 27.49
C ARG A 19 -4.75 -15.59 26.37
N ALA A 20 -4.73 -14.33 25.93
CA ALA A 20 -3.88 -13.89 24.83
C ALA A 20 -2.41 -13.99 25.22
N THR A 21 -1.64 -14.69 24.40
CA THR A 21 -0.19 -14.86 24.59
C THR A 21 0.55 -14.59 23.29
N TYR A 22 1.79 -14.21 23.42
CA TYR A 22 2.75 -14.27 22.32
C TYR A 22 3.14 -15.71 21.99
N SER A 23 3.82 -15.90 20.87
CA SER A 23 4.28 -17.21 20.38
C SER A 23 5.30 -17.92 21.28
N ASP A 24 5.94 -17.19 22.15
CA ASP A 24 6.86 -17.70 23.19
C ASP A 24 6.16 -18.01 24.53
N GLY A 25 4.83 -17.87 24.59
CA GLY A 25 4.01 -18.15 25.75
C GLY A 25 3.87 -17.00 26.75
N VAL A 26 4.54 -15.88 26.54
CA VAL A 26 4.43 -14.71 27.43
C VAL A 26 3.04 -14.08 27.29
N PRO A 27 2.29 -13.82 28.39
CA PRO A 27 0.99 -13.18 28.34
C PRO A 27 1.04 -11.78 27.74
N ILE A 28 0.02 -11.43 26.96
CA ILE A 28 -0.18 -10.07 26.45
C ILE A 28 -0.95 -9.27 27.48
N THR A 29 -0.37 -8.16 27.91
CA THR A 29 -0.93 -7.29 28.94
C THR A 29 -1.08 -5.84 28.47
N ALA A 30 -1.71 -5.04 29.28
CA ALA A 30 -1.82 -3.59 29.09
C ALA A 30 -0.45 -2.93 28.89
N ASP A 31 0.59 -3.43 29.55
CA ASP A 31 1.95 -2.88 29.45
C ASP A 31 2.54 -3.00 28.05
N ASP A 32 2.16 -4.00 27.25
CA ASP A 32 2.61 -4.14 25.86
C ASP A 32 2.00 -3.07 24.95
N TYR A 33 0.78 -2.60 25.27
CA TYR A 33 0.13 -1.47 24.56
C TYR A 33 0.74 -0.13 24.97
N LEU A 34 1.05 0.07 26.26
CA LEU A 34 1.76 1.28 26.69
C LEU A 34 3.16 1.33 26.07
N PHE A 35 3.85 0.18 26.05
CA PHE A 35 5.16 0.06 25.43
C PHE A 35 5.09 0.36 23.92
N MET A 36 4.10 -0.17 23.19
CA MET A 36 3.88 0.14 21.77
C MET A 36 3.74 1.65 21.53
N PHE A 37 2.97 2.33 22.37
CA PHE A 37 2.74 3.76 22.25
C PHE A 37 4.02 4.57 22.48
N TRP A 38 4.84 4.18 23.46
CA TRP A 38 6.16 4.74 23.67
C TRP A 38 7.11 4.38 22.52
N PHE A 39 7.14 3.12 22.09
CA PHE A 39 8.02 2.60 21.04
C PHE A 39 7.93 3.42 19.76
N HIS A 40 6.73 3.63 19.23
CA HIS A 40 6.55 4.38 18.00
C HIS A 40 6.79 5.89 18.14
N ARG A 41 6.88 6.41 19.35
CA ARG A 41 7.20 7.81 19.65
C ARG A 41 8.66 8.01 20.07
N SER A 42 9.38 6.93 20.24
CA SER A 42 10.79 6.96 20.67
C SER A 42 11.69 7.52 19.57
N PRO A 43 12.70 8.33 19.92
CA PRO A 43 13.69 8.81 18.96
C PRO A 43 14.59 7.71 18.39
N TYR A 44 14.66 6.54 19.03
CA TYR A 44 15.46 5.40 18.59
C TYR A 44 14.81 4.62 17.44
N ILE A 45 13.51 4.81 17.22
CA ILE A 45 12.76 4.15 16.16
C ILE A 45 12.63 5.12 14.99
N ASN A 46 13.52 5.00 14.02
CA ASN A 46 13.51 5.87 12.84
C ASN A 46 12.51 5.33 11.79
N ALA A 47 11.24 5.59 12.02
CA ALA A 47 10.13 5.24 11.13
C ALA A 47 9.19 6.45 11.00
N PRO A 48 9.54 7.49 10.21
CA PRO A 48 8.91 8.81 10.22
C PRO A 48 7.38 8.78 10.08
N TRP A 49 6.85 7.88 9.23
CA TRP A 49 5.42 7.74 9.08
C TRP A 49 4.76 7.24 10.38
N TYR A 50 5.30 6.18 11.01
CA TYR A 50 4.78 5.65 12.27
C TYR A 50 4.94 6.65 13.41
N ASN A 51 6.12 7.29 13.52
CA ASN A 51 6.38 8.30 14.55
C ASN A 51 5.36 9.44 14.48
N ASN A 52 5.10 9.98 13.28
CA ASN A 52 4.10 11.02 13.07
C ASN A 52 2.68 10.52 13.33
N PHE A 53 2.32 9.35 12.79
CA PHE A 53 0.99 8.77 12.95
C PHE A 53 0.64 8.56 14.43
N TYR A 54 1.47 7.85 15.20
CA TYR A 54 1.19 7.59 16.61
C TYR A 54 1.30 8.85 17.48
N SER A 55 2.05 9.85 17.08
CA SER A 55 2.13 11.12 17.80
C SER A 55 0.93 12.04 17.54
N SER A 56 0.35 12.00 16.34
CA SER A 56 -0.74 12.89 15.93
C SER A 56 -2.14 12.30 16.12
N GLN A 57 -2.29 10.97 15.97
CA GLN A 57 -3.60 10.31 15.97
C GLN A 57 -4.04 9.79 17.34
N TYR A 58 -3.15 9.71 18.32
CA TYR A 58 -3.43 9.22 19.66
C TYR A 58 -2.87 10.18 20.70
N THR A 59 -3.68 10.49 21.72
CA THR A 59 -3.27 11.38 22.81
C THR A 59 -2.61 10.59 23.94
N ASN A 60 -3.26 9.50 24.34
CA ASN A 60 -2.79 8.68 25.47
C ASN A 60 -3.32 7.24 25.41
N ILE A 61 -2.60 6.35 26.07
CA ILE A 61 -3.08 5.01 26.45
C ILE A 61 -2.96 4.90 27.97
N THR A 62 -4.07 4.60 28.63
CA THR A 62 -4.13 4.47 30.09
C THR A 62 -4.34 3.02 30.46
N ARG A 63 -3.54 2.49 31.38
CA ARG A 63 -3.69 1.18 31.99
C ARG A 63 -4.53 1.31 33.27
N TYR A 64 -5.56 0.50 33.41
CA TYR A 64 -6.36 0.36 34.64
C TYR A 64 -5.98 -0.91 35.42
N ASP A 65 -5.80 -2.02 34.70
CA ASP A 65 -5.26 -3.26 35.20
C ASP A 65 -4.50 -3.99 34.07
N ASP A 66 -4.12 -5.25 34.26
CA ASP A 66 -3.36 -6.01 33.25
C ASP A 66 -4.14 -6.25 31.96
N HIS A 67 -5.48 -6.17 31.99
CA HIS A 67 -6.34 -6.50 30.85
C HIS A 67 -7.37 -5.42 30.53
N LEU A 68 -7.30 -4.24 31.15
CA LEU A 68 -8.16 -3.12 30.86
C LEU A 68 -7.35 -1.86 30.56
N ILE A 69 -7.53 -1.35 29.35
CA ILE A 69 -6.91 -0.11 28.88
C ILE A 69 -7.94 0.86 28.34
N SER A 70 -7.59 2.13 28.29
CA SER A 70 -8.27 3.09 27.44
C SER A 70 -7.31 3.77 26.49
N ILE A 71 -7.83 4.16 25.33
CA ILE A 71 -7.10 4.80 24.25
C ILE A 71 -7.80 6.11 23.94
N SER A 72 -7.13 7.23 24.16
CA SER A 72 -7.66 8.57 23.96
C SER A 72 -7.10 9.19 22.67
N MET A 73 -7.94 9.95 21.97
CA MET A 73 -7.64 10.57 20.68
C MET A 73 -7.84 12.09 20.73
N PRO A 74 -7.15 12.87 19.87
CA PRO A 74 -7.29 14.34 19.88
C PRO A 74 -8.66 14.81 19.43
N GLU A 75 -9.33 14.04 18.56
CA GLU A 75 -10.63 14.39 17.99
C GLU A 75 -11.60 13.21 18.00
N ALA A 76 -12.89 13.49 18.21
CA ALA A 76 -13.96 12.51 18.04
C ALA A 76 -14.26 12.36 16.54
N LYS A 77 -13.85 11.23 15.95
CA LYS A 77 -14.12 10.89 14.54
C LYS A 77 -14.93 9.60 14.47
N PRO A 78 -15.79 9.42 13.46
CA PRO A 78 -16.63 8.21 13.32
C PRO A 78 -15.83 6.90 13.33
N ASP A 79 -14.58 6.92 12.84
CA ASP A 79 -13.68 5.77 12.79
C ASP A 79 -12.86 5.54 14.08
N MET A 80 -13.09 6.35 15.12
CA MET A 80 -12.37 6.27 16.40
C MET A 80 -12.35 4.85 17.01
N PRO A 81 -13.46 4.09 17.07
CA PRO A 81 -13.43 2.73 17.59
C PRO A 81 -12.54 1.81 16.75
N GLY A 82 -12.64 1.91 15.42
CA GLY A 82 -11.81 1.14 14.50
C GLY A 82 -10.32 1.43 14.66
N ARG A 83 -9.95 2.69 14.84
CA ARG A 83 -8.55 3.09 15.10
C ARG A 83 -8.03 2.51 16.40
N ALA A 84 -8.80 2.61 17.48
CA ALA A 84 -8.40 2.07 18.77
C ALA A 84 -8.22 0.54 18.73
N LEU A 85 -9.16 -0.18 18.09
CA LEU A 85 -9.14 -1.63 17.99
C LEU A 85 -8.08 -2.17 17.01
N ASN A 86 -7.51 -1.33 16.16
CA ASN A 86 -6.43 -1.70 15.24
C ASN A 86 -5.03 -1.53 15.84
N ILE A 87 -4.90 -0.99 17.04
CA ILE A 87 -3.62 -0.91 17.75
C ILE A 87 -3.15 -2.34 18.08
N ARG A 88 -1.89 -2.62 17.83
CA ARG A 88 -1.27 -3.93 18.09
C ARG A 88 -0.28 -3.83 19.23
N PRO A 89 -0.28 -4.76 20.18
CA PRO A 89 0.72 -4.79 21.24
C PRO A 89 2.10 -5.11 20.66
N ILE A 90 3.15 -4.53 21.25
CA ILE A 90 4.55 -4.84 20.93
C ILE A 90 5.15 -5.56 22.13
N PRO A 91 5.86 -6.70 21.93
CA PRO A 91 6.39 -7.51 23.02
C PRO A 91 7.54 -6.79 23.77
N ARG A 92 7.19 -6.14 24.88
CA ARG A 92 8.14 -5.39 25.71
C ARG A 92 9.31 -6.26 26.17
N HIS A 93 9.06 -7.52 26.47
CA HIS A 93 10.08 -8.45 26.92
C HIS A 93 11.11 -8.82 25.86
N PHE A 94 10.80 -8.63 24.58
CA PHE A 94 11.72 -8.82 23.46
C PHE A 94 12.61 -7.59 23.26
N TYR A 95 12.01 -6.40 23.26
CA TYR A 95 12.71 -5.12 23.03
C TYR A 95 13.24 -4.50 24.33
N ARG A 96 14.05 -5.23 25.08
CA ARG A 96 14.53 -4.81 26.41
C ARG A 96 15.53 -3.68 26.34
N GLU A 97 16.28 -3.57 25.27
CA GLU A 97 17.35 -2.61 25.09
C GLU A 97 17.03 -1.72 23.88
N THR A 98 16.92 -0.43 24.16
CA THR A 98 16.69 0.60 23.16
C THR A 98 17.81 1.62 23.22
N GLY A 99 18.26 2.07 22.04
CA GLY A 99 19.36 3.02 21.88
C GLY A 99 19.61 3.28 20.41
N ASP A 100 20.66 4.04 20.12
CA ASP A 100 21.01 4.44 18.75
C ASP A 100 21.34 3.23 17.85
N ASP A 101 21.73 2.11 18.44
CA ASP A 101 22.02 0.84 17.77
C ASP A 101 20.78 -0.06 17.58
N PHE A 102 19.57 0.45 17.81
CA PHE A 102 18.32 -0.33 17.77
C PHE A 102 18.18 -1.12 16.46
N THR A 103 18.38 -0.45 15.32
CA THR A 103 18.24 -1.07 14.00
C THR A 103 19.24 -2.22 13.82
N GLU A 104 20.49 -2.04 14.20
CA GLU A 104 21.52 -3.10 14.08
C GLU A 104 21.20 -4.30 14.96
N ARG A 105 20.68 -4.05 16.15
CA ARG A 105 20.36 -5.05 17.15
C ARG A 105 19.18 -5.93 16.77
N TYR A 106 18.14 -5.36 16.15
CA TYR A 106 16.86 -6.03 15.94
C TYR A 106 16.49 -6.31 14.47
N GLN A 107 17.12 -5.69 13.47
CA GLN A 107 16.72 -5.80 12.05
C GLN A 107 16.63 -7.21 11.47
N TRP A 108 17.29 -8.19 12.08
CA TRP A 108 17.29 -9.58 11.65
C TRP A 108 16.67 -10.54 12.67
N LYS A 109 16.05 -10.02 13.70
CA LYS A 109 15.33 -10.80 14.71
C LYS A 109 13.83 -10.64 14.49
N PHE A 110 13.11 -11.74 14.56
CA PHE A 110 11.66 -11.72 14.52
C PHE A 110 11.11 -11.71 15.95
N GLU A 111 10.29 -10.70 16.24
CA GLU A 111 9.63 -10.59 17.53
C GLU A 111 8.62 -11.73 17.74
N PRO A 112 8.37 -12.16 18.98
CA PRO A 112 7.25 -13.02 19.31
C PRO A 112 5.93 -12.40 18.85
N THR A 113 5.08 -13.19 18.22
CA THR A 113 3.83 -12.73 17.60
C THR A 113 2.60 -13.23 18.36
N PRO A 114 1.51 -12.46 18.46
CA PRO A 114 0.21 -12.96 18.93
C PRO A 114 -0.53 -13.79 17.89
N GLY A 115 0.02 -13.93 16.68
CA GLY A 115 -0.60 -14.61 15.53
C GLY A 115 -0.43 -16.12 15.51
N ALA A 116 -1.05 -16.77 14.51
CA ALA A 116 -1.03 -18.22 14.35
C ALA A 116 0.28 -18.76 13.78
N TYR A 117 1.15 -17.91 13.25
CA TYR A 117 2.42 -18.30 12.63
C TYR A 117 3.59 -17.59 13.28
N VAL A 118 4.73 -18.28 13.30
CA VAL A 118 6.00 -17.77 13.82
C VAL A 118 7.09 -17.97 12.78
N VAL A 119 8.05 -17.06 12.75
CA VAL A 119 9.31 -17.22 12.02
C VAL A 119 10.39 -17.61 13.02
N ARG A 120 10.99 -18.78 12.85
CA ARG A 120 12.09 -19.27 13.67
C ARG A 120 13.43 -18.94 13.02
N GLU A 121 14.50 -18.96 13.77
CA GLU A 121 15.83 -18.63 13.25
C GLU A 121 16.25 -19.58 12.11
N GLU A 122 15.95 -20.86 12.21
CA GLU A 122 16.18 -21.87 11.19
C GLU A 122 15.33 -21.69 9.92
N ASP A 123 14.26 -20.89 10.00
CA ASP A 123 13.38 -20.57 8.86
C ASP A 123 13.91 -19.45 7.98
N ILE A 124 15.00 -18.81 8.38
CA ILE A 124 15.56 -17.64 7.69
C ILE A 124 16.76 -18.07 6.84
N ARG A 125 16.65 -17.89 5.53
CA ARG A 125 17.76 -18.04 4.58
C ARG A 125 17.97 -16.72 3.88
N LYS A 126 18.87 -15.89 4.41
CA LYS A 126 19.14 -14.54 3.91
C LYS A 126 19.31 -14.50 2.40
N GLY A 127 18.55 -13.61 1.73
CA GLY A 127 18.56 -13.46 0.29
C GLY A 127 17.88 -14.58 -0.51
N ARG A 128 17.33 -15.61 0.13
CA ARG A 128 16.71 -16.78 -0.53
C ARG A 128 15.27 -17.01 -0.12
N SER A 129 15.00 -17.20 1.16
CA SER A 129 13.65 -17.51 1.62
C SER A 129 13.45 -17.22 3.11
N ILE A 130 12.19 -17.03 3.48
CA ILE A 130 11.70 -17.02 4.87
C ILE A 130 10.52 -17.97 4.93
N ALA A 131 10.37 -18.72 6.01
CA ALA A 131 9.18 -19.52 6.23
C ALA A 131 8.46 -19.12 7.51
N LEU A 132 7.13 -19.22 7.46
CA LEU A 132 6.25 -19.05 8.59
C LEU A 132 5.72 -20.43 8.95
N THR A 133 5.93 -20.84 10.22
CA THR A 133 5.49 -22.14 10.73
C THR A 133 4.29 -21.94 11.66
N ARG A 134 3.23 -22.71 11.45
CA ARG A 134 2.01 -22.64 12.26
C ARG A 134 2.26 -23.13 13.68
N LEU A 135 1.63 -22.46 14.65
CA LEU A 135 1.64 -22.87 16.05
C LEU A 135 0.48 -23.83 16.32
N ASP A 136 0.79 -25.02 16.84
CA ASP A 136 -0.22 -26.03 17.20
C ASP A 136 -1.09 -25.58 18.37
N ASN A 137 -0.51 -24.85 19.31
CA ASN A 137 -1.14 -24.36 20.54
C ASN A 137 -1.43 -22.86 20.53
N TRP A 138 -1.65 -22.29 19.36
CA TRP A 138 -2.01 -20.87 19.26
C TRP A 138 -3.25 -20.54 20.12
N TRP A 139 -3.14 -19.52 20.96
CA TRP A 139 -4.14 -19.16 21.97
C TRP A 139 -5.54 -18.89 21.43
N ALA A 140 -5.68 -18.48 20.17
CA ALA A 140 -6.96 -18.11 19.55
C ALA A 140 -7.50 -19.15 18.56
N LYS A 141 -6.84 -20.32 18.40
CA LYS A 141 -7.21 -21.32 17.38
C LYS A 141 -8.66 -21.78 17.43
N ASP A 142 -9.24 -21.89 18.62
CA ASP A 142 -10.60 -22.40 18.83
C ASP A 142 -11.65 -21.28 18.88
N LYS A 143 -11.25 -20.02 18.74
CA LYS A 143 -12.20 -18.90 18.70
C LYS A 143 -13.05 -18.94 17.44
N LYS A 144 -14.33 -18.58 17.57
CA LYS A 144 -15.36 -18.64 16.50
C LYS A 144 -14.89 -18.13 15.15
N PHE A 145 -14.11 -17.03 15.12
CA PHE A 145 -13.66 -16.40 13.87
C PHE A 145 -12.36 -16.96 13.32
N TYR A 146 -11.67 -17.86 14.04
CA TYR A 146 -10.34 -18.34 13.68
C TYR A 146 -10.24 -19.86 13.48
N ARG A 147 -11.14 -20.65 14.05
CA ARG A 147 -11.09 -22.13 14.06
C ARG A 147 -11.03 -22.82 12.69
N TYR A 148 -11.35 -22.11 11.61
CA TYR A 148 -11.29 -22.66 10.24
C TYR A 148 -10.31 -21.88 9.36
N ARG A 149 -9.42 -21.09 9.96
CA ARG A 149 -8.42 -20.28 9.27
C ARG A 149 -7.02 -20.79 9.59
N PHE A 150 -6.04 -20.27 8.89
CA PHE A 150 -4.63 -20.58 9.11
C PHE A 150 -4.32 -22.08 8.92
N ASN A 151 -4.86 -22.66 7.82
CA ASN A 151 -4.78 -24.10 7.56
C ASN A 151 -3.39 -24.62 7.12
N PRO A 152 -2.57 -23.89 6.32
CA PRO A 152 -1.24 -24.37 5.97
C PRO A 152 -0.35 -24.51 7.23
N ASP A 153 0.36 -25.64 7.35
CA ASP A 153 1.32 -25.85 8.44
C ASP A 153 2.57 -24.97 8.26
N ARG A 154 2.94 -24.70 7.01
CA ARG A 154 4.12 -23.92 6.66
C ARG A 154 3.84 -23.06 5.42
N ILE A 155 4.21 -21.79 5.48
CA ILE A 155 4.14 -20.84 4.36
C ILE A 155 5.56 -20.40 4.06
N GLN A 156 6.11 -20.79 2.92
CA GLN A 156 7.45 -20.40 2.49
C GLN A 156 7.39 -19.27 1.48
N LEU A 157 8.09 -18.20 1.77
CA LEU A 157 8.26 -17.04 0.90
C LEU A 157 9.63 -17.11 0.25
N ASN A 158 9.67 -17.30 -1.07
CA ASN A 158 10.90 -17.33 -1.86
C ASN A 158 11.21 -15.94 -2.41
N VAL A 159 12.46 -15.52 -2.31
CA VAL A 159 12.90 -14.21 -2.81
C VAL A 159 13.25 -14.34 -4.30
N ILE A 160 12.34 -13.93 -5.15
CA ILE A 160 12.52 -13.83 -6.60
C ILE A 160 12.17 -12.38 -6.99
N ARG A 161 13.17 -11.63 -7.49
CA ARG A 161 13.03 -10.16 -7.72
C ARG A 161 12.41 -9.79 -9.06
N ASP A 162 12.31 -10.74 -9.97
CA ASP A 162 11.91 -10.53 -11.35
C ASP A 162 10.59 -11.26 -11.62
N THR A 163 9.54 -10.53 -12.00
CA THR A 163 8.19 -11.08 -12.18
C THR A 163 8.11 -12.18 -13.25
N PRO A 164 8.75 -12.06 -14.43
CA PRO A 164 8.83 -13.16 -15.37
C PRO A 164 9.43 -14.44 -14.77
N LYS A 165 10.49 -14.33 -13.96
CA LYS A 165 11.09 -15.50 -13.26
C LYS A 165 10.16 -16.07 -12.18
N VAL A 166 9.37 -15.24 -11.51
CA VAL A 166 8.32 -15.71 -10.58
C VAL A 166 7.29 -16.53 -11.35
N PHE A 167 6.86 -16.06 -12.52
CA PHE A 167 5.91 -16.78 -13.36
C PHE A 167 6.48 -18.14 -13.84
N GLU A 168 7.73 -18.18 -14.29
CA GLU A 168 8.38 -19.43 -14.66
C GLU A 168 8.52 -20.40 -13.49
N ALA A 169 8.81 -19.91 -12.28
CA ALA A 169 8.85 -20.73 -11.08
C ALA A 169 7.45 -21.28 -10.72
N PHE A 170 6.41 -20.49 -10.95
CA PHE A 170 5.01 -20.94 -10.82
C PHE A 170 4.66 -22.04 -11.84
N LYS A 171 4.98 -21.84 -13.10
CA LYS A 171 4.75 -22.85 -14.17
C LYS A 171 5.46 -24.18 -13.89
N ARG A 172 6.65 -24.16 -13.24
CA ARG A 172 7.36 -25.39 -12.83
C ARG A 172 6.82 -26.02 -11.53
N GLY A 173 5.87 -25.37 -10.84
CA GLY A 173 5.36 -25.81 -9.55
C GLY A 173 6.27 -25.52 -8.35
N ASP A 174 7.34 -24.71 -8.52
CA ASP A 174 8.22 -24.26 -7.42
C ASP A 174 7.48 -23.32 -6.45
N ILE A 175 6.44 -22.66 -6.91
CA ILE A 175 5.51 -21.82 -6.15
C ILE A 175 4.06 -22.25 -6.41
N ASN A 176 3.25 -22.18 -5.37
CA ASN A 176 1.85 -22.69 -5.43
C ASN A 176 0.82 -21.62 -5.83
N GLN A 177 1.20 -20.34 -5.82
CA GLN A 177 0.30 -19.23 -6.13
C GLN A 177 1.01 -18.15 -6.90
N PHE A 178 0.36 -17.61 -7.92
CA PHE A 178 0.79 -16.44 -8.67
C PHE A 178 -0.39 -15.49 -8.88
N SER A 179 -0.21 -14.19 -8.63
CA SER A 179 -1.23 -13.17 -8.90
C SER A 179 -1.14 -12.73 -10.35
N LEU A 180 -2.22 -12.94 -11.10
CA LEU A 180 -2.34 -12.53 -12.50
C LEU A 180 -2.87 -11.08 -12.59
N ASP A 181 -2.17 -10.12 -12.00
CA ASP A 181 -2.60 -8.72 -11.92
C ASP A 181 -2.45 -7.97 -13.25
N LEU A 182 -1.66 -8.51 -14.17
CA LEU A 182 -1.46 -7.95 -15.51
C LEU A 182 -2.25 -8.75 -16.54
N ALA A 183 -3.00 -8.07 -17.38
CA ALA A 183 -3.81 -8.68 -18.44
C ALA A 183 -2.98 -9.58 -19.38
N GLU A 184 -1.71 -9.21 -19.66
CA GLU A 184 -0.79 -10.04 -20.45
C GLU A 184 -0.64 -11.46 -19.88
N TYR A 185 -0.45 -11.60 -18.57
CA TYR A 185 -0.30 -12.91 -17.93
C TYR A 185 -1.58 -13.72 -17.97
N TRP A 186 -2.74 -13.08 -17.80
CA TRP A 186 -4.03 -13.76 -17.83
C TRP A 186 -4.40 -14.26 -19.22
N TYR A 187 -4.22 -13.44 -20.26
CA TYR A 187 -4.69 -13.72 -21.60
C TYR A 187 -3.65 -14.32 -22.55
N GLN A 188 -2.35 -14.02 -22.35
CA GLN A 188 -1.30 -14.44 -23.29
C GLN A 188 -0.33 -15.45 -22.70
N LYS A 189 0.15 -15.21 -21.47
CA LYS A 189 1.15 -16.11 -20.85
C LYS A 189 0.53 -17.36 -20.26
N LEU A 190 -0.75 -17.29 -19.85
CA LEU A 190 -1.53 -18.39 -19.32
C LEU A 190 -2.94 -18.37 -19.93
N PRO A 191 -3.10 -18.58 -21.24
CA PRO A 191 -4.42 -18.64 -21.87
C PRO A 191 -5.22 -19.86 -21.37
N ASP A 192 -6.53 -19.89 -21.63
CA ASP A 192 -7.39 -20.97 -21.14
C ASP A 192 -7.14 -22.31 -21.83
N ASP A 193 -6.51 -22.32 -23.00
CA ASP A 193 -6.04 -23.49 -23.73
C ASP A 193 -4.61 -23.92 -23.41
N ASP A 194 -3.95 -23.30 -22.43
CA ASP A 194 -2.65 -23.72 -21.92
C ASP A 194 -2.72 -25.17 -21.42
N PRO A 195 -1.79 -26.07 -21.79
CA PRO A 195 -1.82 -27.49 -21.43
C PRO A 195 -1.94 -27.75 -19.93
N ASP A 196 -1.27 -26.96 -19.08
CA ASP A 196 -1.33 -27.14 -17.63
C ASP A 196 -2.68 -26.70 -17.05
N VAL A 197 -3.33 -25.71 -17.67
CA VAL A 197 -4.70 -25.27 -17.31
C VAL A 197 -5.70 -26.34 -17.75
N GLN A 198 -5.59 -26.87 -18.98
CA GLN A 198 -6.46 -27.94 -19.51
C GLN A 198 -6.32 -29.23 -18.71
N ALA A 199 -5.11 -29.58 -18.29
CA ALA A 199 -4.87 -30.76 -17.46
C ALA A 199 -5.30 -30.57 -15.99
N GLY A 200 -5.67 -29.36 -15.59
CA GLY A 200 -6.07 -29.05 -14.21
C GLY A 200 -4.92 -28.89 -13.21
N TYR A 201 -3.67 -28.87 -13.68
CA TYR A 201 -2.50 -28.60 -12.82
C TYR A 201 -2.45 -27.14 -12.36
N ILE A 202 -2.92 -26.22 -13.22
CA ILE A 202 -3.07 -24.81 -12.90
C ILE A 202 -4.56 -24.44 -12.95
N LYS A 203 -5.06 -23.88 -11.85
CA LYS A 203 -6.42 -23.38 -11.77
C LYS A 203 -6.41 -21.85 -11.79
N LYS A 204 -6.99 -21.28 -12.84
CA LYS A 204 -7.27 -19.83 -12.89
C LYS A 204 -8.52 -19.55 -12.04
N ALA A 205 -8.46 -18.54 -11.18
CA ALA A 205 -9.59 -18.17 -10.33
C ALA A 205 -9.70 -16.64 -10.24
N VAL A 206 -10.92 -16.13 -10.38
CA VAL A 206 -11.26 -14.71 -10.18
C VAL A 206 -12.20 -14.61 -9.00
N TYR A 207 -11.89 -13.71 -8.09
CA TYR A 207 -12.70 -13.45 -6.92
C TYR A 207 -13.17 -11.99 -6.92
N TYR A 208 -14.46 -11.81 -6.74
CA TYR A 208 -15.08 -10.49 -6.64
C TYR A 208 -15.51 -10.22 -5.20
N ASN A 209 -15.38 -8.98 -4.78
CA ASN A 209 -15.91 -8.51 -3.51
C ASN A 209 -16.41 -7.07 -3.68
N ALA A 210 -17.21 -6.60 -2.72
CA ALA A 210 -17.75 -5.24 -2.72
C ALA A 210 -16.78 -4.18 -2.15
N ARG A 211 -15.56 -4.57 -1.80
CA ARG A 211 -14.58 -3.62 -1.25
C ARG A 211 -13.97 -2.80 -2.38
N PRO A 212 -14.07 -1.46 -2.35
CA PRO A 212 -13.41 -0.62 -3.33
C PRO A 212 -11.90 -0.82 -3.31
N ARG A 213 -11.28 -0.79 -4.48
CA ARG A 213 -9.81 -0.83 -4.59
C ARG A 213 -9.24 0.58 -4.60
N PRO A 214 -7.99 0.75 -4.12
CA PRO A 214 -7.30 2.02 -4.26
C PRO A 214 -7.25 2.44 -5.74
N PRO A 215 -7.42 3.74 -6.05
CA PRO A 215 -7.31 4.23 -7.42
C PRO A 215 -5.87 4.09 -7.91
N LEU A 216 -5.73 3.66 -9.16
CA LEU A 216 -4.47 3.75 -9.89
C LEU A 216 -4.47 5.07 -10.67
N GLY A 217 -3.41 5.85 -10.57
CA GLY A 217 -3.32 7.14 -11.24
C GLY A 217 -1.98 7.85 -11.01
N LEU A 218 -1.87 9.06 -11.53
CA LEU A 218 -0.74 9.94 -11.29
C LEU A 218 -0.97 10.75 -10.02
N TRP A 219 -0.08 10.62 -9.07
CA TRP A 219 -0.07 11.41 -7.84
C TRP A 219 0.78 12.66 -8.05
N ILE A 220 0.20 13.83 -7.81
CA ILE A 220 0.83 15.13 -8.11
C ILE A 220 1.30 15.77 -6.80
N ASN A 221 2.60 16.05 -6.69
CA ASN A 221 3.14 16.87 -5.61
C ASN A 221 2.93 18.36 -5.91
N THR A 222 1.88 18.93 -5.33
CA THR A 222 1.51 20.33 -5.55
C THR A 222 2.45 21.35 -4.87
N SER A 223 3.45 20.90 -4.12
CA SER A 223 4.52 21.76 -3.59
C SER A 223 5.64 22.01 -4.60
N GLN A 224 5.66 21.29 -5.72
CA GLN A 224 6.68 21.46 -6.75
C GLN A 224 6.31 22.61 -7.68
N PRO A 225 7.31 23.37 -8.16
CA PRO A 225 7.10 24.44 -9.13
C PRO A 225 6.31 23.95 -10.36
N LEU A 226 5.43 24.78 -10.88
CA LEU A 226 4.44 24.53 -11.92
C LEU A 226 3.29 23.61 -11.50
N LEU A 227 3.51 22.63 -10.62
CA LEU A 227 2.44 21.75 -10.12
C LEU A 227 1.59 22.42 -9.03
N ASP A 228 2.01 23.55 -8.49
CA ASP A 228 1.22 24.46 -7.64
C ASP A 228 0.20 25.27 -8.44
N ASP A 229 0.42 25.45 -9.75
CA ASP A 229 -0.53 26.11 -10.64
C ASP A 229 -1.73 25.19 -10.96
N ARG A 230 -2.95 25.72 -10.76
CA ARG A 230 -4.19 24.99 -11.00
C ARG A 230 -4.40 24.67 -12.48
N ASP A 231 -4.08 25.62 -13.37
CA ASP A 231 -4.32 25.46 -14.81
C ASP A 231 -3.33 24.46 -15.40
N VAL A 232 -2.09 24.42 -14.94
CA VAL A 232 -1.15 23.33 -15.26
C VAL A 232 -1.74 21.97 -14.88
N ARG A 233 -2.29 21.82 -13.67
CA ARG A 233 -2.89 20.52 -13.23
C ARG A 233 -4.15 20.17 -14.06
N LEU A 234 -4.94 21.14 -14.46
CA LEU A 234 -6.10 20.89 -15.33
C LEU A 234 -5.65 20.47 -16.74
N GLY A 235 -4.64 21.14 -17.30
CA GLY A 235 -4.01 20.72 -18.56
C GLY A 235 -3.44 19.31 -18.49
N LEU A 236 -2.75 18.95 -17.39
CA LEU A 236 -2.28 17.59 -17.14
C LEU A 236 -3.42 16.57 -17.15
N ALA A 237 -4.57 16.89 -16.52
CA ALA A 237 -5.71 15.98 -16.46
C ALA A 237 -6.31 15.71 -17.84
N TYR A 238 -6.38 16.71 -18.73
CA TYR A 238 -6.83 16.55 -20.10
C TYR A 238 -5.77 15.91 -21.02
N ALA A 239 -4.48 16.09 -20.75
CA ALA A 239 -3.38 15.48 -21.51
C ALA A 239 -3.11 14.01 -21.14
N THR A 240 -3.75 13.49 -20.09
CA THR A 240 -3.56 12.13 -19.60
C THR A 240 -4.62 11.19 -20.17
N ASN A 241 -4.22 10.34 -21.14
CA ASN A 241 -5.13 9.40 -21.82
C ASN A 241 -5.30 8.09 -21.01
N GLY A 242 -6.10 8.14 -19.94
CA GLY A 242 -6.39 6.99 -19.09
C GLY A 242 -7.21 5.91 -19.80
N GLU A 243 -8.09 6.30 -20.74
CA GLU A 243 -8.92 5.38 -21.51
C GLU A 243 -8.07 4.50 -22.42
N LEU A 244 -7.05 5.08 -23.07
CA LEU A 244 -6.12 4.31 -23.91
C LEU A 244 -5.26 3.34 -23.08
N VAL A 245 -4.90 3.72 -21.85
CA VAL A 245 -4.23 2.80 -20.91
C VAL A 245 -5.13 1.62 -20.55
N ILE A 246 -6.41 1.89 -20.25
CA ILE A 246 -7.38 0.84 -19.94
C ILE A 246 -7.55 -0.10 -21.14
N GLU A 247 -7.69 0.44 -22.34
CA GLU A 247 -7.86 -0.33 -23.57
C GLU A 247 -6.62 -1.20 -23.89
N ARG A 248 -5.44 -0.56 -23.97
CA ARG A 248 -4.24 -1.23 -24.50
C ARG A 248 -3.48 -2.06 -23.49
N PHE A 249 -3.36 -1.54 -22.27
CA PHE A 249 -2.58 -2.21 -21.23
C PHE A 249 -3.43 -3.15 -20.37
N PHE A 250 -4.57 -2.66 -19.87
CA PHE A 250 -5.50 -3.46 -19.06
C PHE A 250 -6.53 -4.24 -19.86
N ARG A 251 -6.57 -4.07 -21.20
CA ARG A 251 -7.49 -4.80 -22.11
C ARG A 251 -8.96 -4.71 -21.72
N GLY A 252 -9.37 -3.61 -21.12
CA GLY A 252 -10.73 -3.39 -20.63
C GLY A 252 -11.03 -3.98 -19.25
N ASP A 253 -10.08 -4.63 -18.59
CA ASP A 253 -10.27 -5.23 -17.25
C ASP A 253 -10.37 -4.19 -16.12
N SER A 254 -10.14 -2.93 -16.43
CA SER A 254 -10.22 -1.80 -15.49
C SER A 254 -11.26 -0.80 -15.92
N SER A 255 -11.81 -0.07 -14.97
CA SER A 255 -12.78 1.01 -15.22
C SER A 255 -12.19 2.36 -14.90
N ARG A 256 -12.54 3.38 -15.71
CA ARG A 256 -12.19 4.77 -15.42
C ARG A 256 -12.94 5.23 -14.18
N LEU A 257 -12.24 5.66 -13.15
CA LEU A 257 -12.84 6.27 -11.97
C LEU A 257 -13.20 7.73 -12.27
N ASN A 258 -14.36 8.19 -11.83
CA ASN A 258 -14.77 9.59 -11.89
C ASN A 258 -14.16 10.41 -10.75
N THR A 259 -13.99 9.77 -9.60
CA THR A 259 -13.37 10.36 -8.41
C THR A 259 -12.50 9.31 -7.70
N GLY A 260 -11.61 9.75 -6.83
CA GLY A 260 -10.81 8.83 -6.00
C GLY A 260 -11.64 7.96 -5.03
N ASN A 261 -12.91 8.32 -4.82
CA ASN A 261 -13.83 7.63 -3.91
C ASN A 261 -14.92 6.83 -4.64
N ASP A 262 -14.80 6.61 -5.94
CA ASP A 262 -15.77 5.77 -6.66
C ASP A 262 -15.82 4.37 -6.04
N GLY A 263 -17.04 3.86 -5.86
CA GLY A 263 -17.28 2.56 -5.21
C GLY A 263 -17.38 2.60 -3.68
N PHE A 264 -17.21 3.75 -3.05
CA PHE A 264 -17.31 3.89 -1.58
C PHE A 264 -18.73 4.25 -1.12
N GLY A 265 -19.78 3.83 -1.84
CA GLY A 265 -21.18 4.04 -1.46
C GLY A 265 -21.52 5.53 -1.35
N GLU A 266 -22.05 5.96 -0.21
CA GLU A 266 -22.44 7.36 0.05
C GLU A 266 -21.28 8.37 0.01
N PHE A 267 -20.02 7.91 0.10
CA PHE A 267 -18.85 8.75 -0.04
C PHE A 267 -18.41 8.95 -1.50
N SER A 268 -19.07 8.27 -2.45
CA SER A 268 -18.87 8.51 -3.88
C SER A 268 -19.65 9.73 -4.33
N HIS A 269 -19.03 10.64 -5.08
CA HIS A 269 -19.73 11.81 -5.56
C HIS A 269 -20.72 11.44 -6.68
N PRO A 270 -22.02 11.80 -6.58
CA PRO A 270 -23.04 11.25 -7.47
C PRO A 270 -22.98 11.78 -8.92
N THR A 271 -22.40 12.95 -9.14
CA THR A 271 -22.48 13.65 -10.44
C THR A 271 -21.13 14.03 -11.06
N LEU A 272 -20.03 14.01 -10.30
CA LEU A 272 -18.71 14.29 -10.86
C LEU A 272 -18.34 13.25 -11.90
N LYS A 273 -17.72 13.72 -12.99
CA LYS A 273 -17.18 12.88 -14.06
C LYS A 273 -15.70 13.15 -14.24
N ALA A 274 -14.96 12.09 -14.57
CA ALA A 274 -13.57 12.22 -14.97
C ALA A 274 -13.45 13.10 -16.21
N ARG A 275 -12.42 13.92 -16.27
CA ARG A 275 -12.08 14.64 -17.48
C ARG A 275 -11.64 13.65 -18.54
N GLN A 276 -12.21 13.77 -19.73
CA GLN A 276 -11.82 12.95 -20.87
C GLN A 276 -10.49 13.47 -21.44
N PHE A 277 -9.74 12.63 -22.11
CA PHE A 277 -8.55 13.03 -22.83
C PHE A 277 -8.94 14.00 -23.96
N ASP A 278 -8.37 15.21 -23.94
CA ASP A 278 -8.65 16.27 -24.88
C ASP A 278 -7.43 17.19 -25.05
N ILE A 279 -6.81 17.09 -26.22
CA ILE A 279 -5.58 17.84 -26.53
C ILE A 279 -5.84 19.34 -26.60
N GLU A 280 -6.97 19.75 -27.15
CA GLU A 280 -7.31 21.18 -27.33
C GLU A 280 -7.60 21.82 -25.95
N GLU A 281 -8.38 21.14 -25.11
CA GLU A 281 -8.64 21.60 -23.75
C GLU A 281 -7.33 21.62 -22.91
N ALA A 282 -6.47 20.63 -23.06
CA ALA A 282 -5.16 20.61 -22.36
C ALA A 282 -4.34 21.87 -22.78
N GLN A 283 -4.27 22.18 -24.08
CA GLN A 283 -3.53 23.33 -24.59
C GLN A 283 -4.11 24.67 -24.14
N LYS A 284 -5.43 24.81 -24.05
CA LYS A 284 -6.08 26.02 -23.51
C LYS A 284 -5.63 26.28 -22.04
N TYR A 285 -5.63 25.23 -21.20
CA TYR A 285 -5.19 25.38 -19.83
C TYR A 285 -3.68 25.66 -19.73
N PHE A 286 -2.86 25.00 -20.54
CA PHE A 286 -1.42 25.29 -20.57
C PHE A 286 -1.15 26.72 -21.04
N ALA A 287 -1.90 27.22 -22.01
CA ALA A 287 -1.82 28.61 -22.45
C ALA A 287 -2.23 29.59 -21.34
N ALA A 288 -3.31 29.30 -20.60
CA ALA A 288 -3.73 30.10 -19.44
C ALA A 288 -2.64 30.16 -18.35
N ALA A 289 -1.87 29.10 -18.19
CA ALA A 289 -0.70 29.04 -17.33
C ALA A 289 0.58 29.66 -17.93
N GLY A 290 0.49 30.32 -19.12
CA GLY A 290 1.59 31.02 -19.76
C GLY A 290 2.47 30.17 -20.68
N PHE A 291 2.09 28.94 -21.01
CA PHE A 291 2.83 28.04 -21.90
C PHE A 291 2.30 28.18 -23.34
N ASN A 292 2.71 29.27 -24.06
CA ASN A 292 2.18 29.65 -25.36
C ASN A 292 3.16 29.39 -26.50
N GLN A 293 4.42 29.12 -26.24
CA GLN A 293 5.45 28.91 -27.24
C GLN A 293 5.72 27.43 -27.45
N ARG A 294 6.00 26.99 -28.66
CA ARG A 294 6.42 25.63 -28.97
C ARG A 294 7.91 25.58 -29.28
N GLY A 295 8.63 24.73 -28.59
CA GLY A 295 10.00 24.37 -28.94
C GLY A 295 10.10 23.59 -30.27
N PRO A 296 11.32 23.38 -30.79
CA PRO A 296 11.54 22.66 -32.05
C PRO A 296 11.11 21.18 -31.99
N ASP A 297 10.97 20.63 -30.80
CA ASP A 297 10.48 19.27 -30.52
C ASP A 297 8.97 19.23 -30.24
N GLY A 298 8.26 20.35 -30.36
CA GLY A 298 6.82 20.43 -30.15
C GLY A 298 6.38 20.61 -28.69
N ILE A 299 7.31 20.61 -27.72
CA ILE A 299 6.98 20.81 -26.31
C ILE A 299 6.76 22.29 -26.00
N LEU A 300 5.74 22.57 -25.19
CA LEU A 300 5.37 23.92 -24.81
C LEU A 300 6.39 24.56 -23.86
N MET A 301 6.57 25.86 -23.99
CA MET A 301 7.42 26.70 -23.16
C MET A 301 6.68 28.01 -22.81
N ASN A 302 7.03 28.58 -21.65
CA ASN A 302 6.61 29.92 -21.27
C ASN A 302 7.59 30.99 -21.79
N ASP A 303 7.26 32.28 -21.60
CA ASP A 303 8.08 33.39 -22.04
C ASP A 303 9.47 33.46 -21.42
N ALA A 304 9.67 32.84 -20.26
CA ALA A 304 10.97 32.69 -19.63
C ALA A 304 11.81 31.54 -20.21
N GLY A 305 11.33 30.84 -21.23
CA GLY A 305 11.98 29.67 -21.82
C GLY A 305 11.86 28.38 -21.01
N GLN A 306 11.06 28.38 -19.95
CA GLN A 306 10.83 27.21 -19.13
C GLN A 306 9.92 26.22 -19.85
N ARG A 307 10.38 24.98 -19.99
CA ARG A 307 9.66 23.91 -20.68
C ARG A 307 8.57 23.28 -19.79
N LEU A 308 7.47 22.93 -20.42
CA LEU A 308 6.40 22.16 -19.80
C LEU A 308 6.80 20.67 -19.73
N ALA A 309 7.56 20.33 -18.70
CA ALA A 309 8.13 19.00 -18.55
C ALA A 309 8.08 18.53 -17.10
N PHE A 310 7.70 17.27 -16.90
CA PHE A 310 7.64 16.63 -15.58
C PHE A 310 8.23 15.23 -15.61
N THR A 311 8.77 14.80 -14.47
CA THR A 311 9.26 13.43 -14.30
C THR A 311 8.14 12.55 -13.71
N LEU A 312 7.80 11.48 -14.44
CA LEU A 312 6.95 10.41 -13.94
C LEU A 312 7.83 9.33 -13.31
N SER A 313 7.83 9.25 -11.99
CA SER A 313 8.58 8.24 -11.24
C SER A 313 7.68 7.08 -10.86
N SER A 314 8.14 5.85 -11.04
CA SER A 314 7.45 4.64 -10.60
C SER A 314 8.43 3.68 -9.92
N GLY A 315 8.01 3.06 -8.82
CA GLY A 315 8.72 1.94 -8.18
C GLY A 315 8.34 0.57 -8.76
N TYR A 316 7.64 0.53 -9.91
CA TYR A 316 7.15 -0.70 -10.52
C TYR A 316 7.56 -0.77 -11.98
N GLU A 317 8.52 -1.66 -12.32
CA GLU A 317 8.94 -1.90 -13.71
C GLU A 317 7.75 -2.31 -14.60
N SER A 318 6.80 -3.05 -14.07
CA SER A 318 5.58 -3.47 -14.77
C SER A 318 4.71 -2.31 -15.27
N MET A 319 4.88 -1.10 -14.75
CA MET A 319 4.13 0.09 -15.20
C MET A 319 4.85 0.87 -16.32
N LYS A 320 6.00 0.45 -16.78
CA LYS A 320 6.78 1.17 -17.80
C LYS A 320 6.00 1.41 -19.10
N ASP A 321 5.23 0.41 -19.53
CA ASP A 321 4.42 0.55 -20.75
C ASP A 321 3.26 1.54 -20.55
N VAL A 322 2.63 1.55 -19.37
CA VAL A 322 1.64 2.57 -19.00
C VAL A 322 2.25 3.97 -19.08
N LEU A 323 3.42 4.17 -18.45
CA LEU A 323 4.10 5.46 -18.48
C LEU A 323 4.50 5.87 -19.91
N THR A 324 4.85 4.91 -20.76
CA THR A 324 5.18 5.14 -22.17
C THR A 324 3.97 5.59 -22.97
N ILE A 325 2.80 4.96 -22.79
CA ILE A 325 1.54 5.40 -23.39
C ILE A 325 1.22 6.83 -22.96
N LEU A 326 1.26 7.12 -21.66
CA LEU A 326 0.98 8.45 -21.13
C LEU A 326 1.94 9.51 -21.68
N LYS A 327 3.24 9.22 -21.77
CA LYS A 327 4.22 10.10 -22.38
C LYS A 327 3.91 10.42 -23.82
N GLN A 328 3.61 9.41 -24.63
CA GLN A 328 3.30 9.59 -26.06
C GLN A 328 2.04 10.41 -26.28
N GLU A 329 1.00 10.17 -25.48
CA GLU A 329 -0.25 10.91 -25.58
C GLU A 329 -0.10 12.36 -25.10
N ALA A 330 0.59 12.59 -24.00
CA ALA A 330 0.83 13.92 -23.46
C ALA A 330 1.67 14.81 -24.40
N ALA A 331 2.62 14.21 -25.13
CA ALA A 331 3.44 14.93 -26.12
C ALA A 331 2.61 15.57 -27.22
N LYS A 332 1.45 15.00 -27.59
CA LYS A 332 0.51 15.59 -28.58
C LYS A 332 -0.04 16.93 -28.08
N ALA A 333 -0.24 17.09 -26.78
CA ALA A 333 -0.65 18.35 -26.17
C ALA A 333 0.51 19.33 -25.93
N GLY A 334 1.75 18.93 -26.19
CA GLY A 334 2.95 19.74 -25.97
C GLY A 334 3.56 19.56 -24.57
N LEU A 335 3.27 18.46 -23.89
CA LEU A 335 3.78 18.14 -22.55
C LEU A 335 4.83 17.02 -22.65
N ASP A 336 6.01 17.24 -22.04
CA ASP A 336 7.06 16.21 -21.93
C ASP A 336 6.99 15.47 -20.61
N PHE A 337 6.72 14.17 -20.65
CA PHE A 337 6.89 13.27 -19.49
C PHE A 337 8.23 12.54 -19.61
N ARG A 338 9.12 12.76 -18.64
CA ARG A 338 10.37 12.02 -18.47
C ARG A 338 10.10 10.83 -17.59
N ILE A 339 10.31 9.63 -18.12
CA ILE A 339 10.04 8.39 -17.39
C ILE A 339 11.24 8.02 -16.55
N GLU A 340 10.99 7.76 -15.26
CA GLU A 340 11.96 7.25 -14.30
C GLU A 340 11.39 6.02 -13.61
N VAL A 341 11.98 4.87 -13.88
CA VAL A 341 11.61 3.61 -13.21
C VAL A 341 12.68 3.27 -12.19
N LEU A 342 12.27 3.13 -10.95
CA LEU A 342 13.11 2.81 -9.80
C LEU A 342 12.75 1.40 -9.28
N ASP A 343 13.60 0.81 -8.45
CA ASP A 343 13.15 -0.32 -7.64
C ASP A 343 12.11 0.14 -6.60
N ALA A 344 11.29 -0.79 -6.11
CA ALA A 344 10.18 -0.47 -5.21
C ALA A 344 10.62 0.26 -3.93
N THR A 345 11.79 -0.06 -3.38
CA THR A 345 12.33 0.56 -2.17
C THR A 345 12.77 2.00 -2.44
N ALA A 346 13.52 2.23 -3.52
CA ALA A 346 13.95 3.57 -3.93
C ALA A 346 12.77 4.45 -4.32
N GLY A 347 11.79 3.89 -5.05
CA GLY A 347 10.55 4.59 -5.41
C GLY A 347 9.76 5.03 -4.18
N TRP A 348 9.61 4.14 -3.20
CA TRP A 348 8.93 4.48 -1.95
C TRP A 348 9.68 5.53 -1.12
N LYS A 349 10.99 5.41 -1.01
CA LYS A 349 11.83 6.40 -0.33
C LYS A 349 11.68 7.78 -0.97
N LYS A 350 11.72 7.87 -2.30
CA LYS A 350 11.51 9.13 -3.03
C LYS A 350 10.16 9.78 -2.73
N VAL A 351 9.08 8.99 -2.57
CA VAL A 351 7.76 9.51 -2.17
C VAL A 351 7.75 10.04 -0.74
N GLN A 352 8.53 9.42 0.16
CA GLN A 352 8.61 9.85 1.56
C GLN A 352 9.49 11.09 1.80
N GLU A 353 10.48 11.31 0.96
CA GLU A 353 11.46 12.42 1.06
C GLU A 353 10.95 13.75 0.46
N LYS A 354 9.67 13.98 0.35
CA LYS A 354 9.02 15.17 -0.25
C LYS A 354 9.63 16.50 0.15
#